data_817fa75c84fe0bbfb1c380e9ac1fb0c1
#
_entry.id   817fa75c84fe0bbfb1c380e9ac1fb0c1
#
_cell.length_a   1.000
_cell.length_b   1.000
_cell.length_c   1.000
_cell.angle_alpha   90.00
_cell.angle_beta   90.00
_cell.angle_gamma   90.00
#
_symmetry.space_group_name_H-M   'P 1'
#
loop_
_entity.id
_entity.type
_entity.pdbx_description
1 polymer ?
#
loop_
_entity_poly.entity_id
_entity_poly.type
_entity_poly.pdbx_seq_one_letter_code
_entity_poly.pdbx_strand_id
1 'polypeptide(L)'
;MKRLVSWIYAPAFLLGFLGYGLWQPDSLILLFVIAVVVSFLAEQWLPYEPQWNRSLGDRRRDTLHALVNESLNAVGLLILPGLTALVAFEGIWPRGWPLWEQLLMAIVLADAGITLMHYASHRVRPLWRLHAVHHSVQRLYGFNGLMKHPLHQVLEATAGLLPLILLGIPLDVAQLLALAISLQLLLQHSNVDMRLGPLRWVFAWAPVHRFHHMKYGRAGDVNFGLFFNLWDWLLGTAYYRERYRMGPGDLGIGSRPDFPVDYGAQLRDPFKAVGFSKEPSLPDDLR
;
A
#
# COMPACT_ATOMS: atom_id res chain seq x y z
N MET A 1 23.00 3.89 17.38
CA MET A 1 22.53 4.48 16.11
C MET A 1 21.35 3.70 15.50
N LYS A 2 21.49 2.40 15.13
CA LYS A 2 20.37 1.60 14.52
C LYS A 2 19.07 1.65 15.33
N ARG A 3 19.13 1.51 16.66
CA ARG A 3 17.93 1.56 17.54
C ARG A 3 17.18 2.89 17.46
N LEU A 4 17.88 4.02 17.34
CA LEU A 4 17.24 5.33 17.17
C LEU A 4 16.59 5.43 15.80
N VAL A 5 17.29 4.99 14.74
CA VAL A 5 16.74 5.00 13.38
C VAL A 5 15.50 4.12 13.27
N SER A 6 15.43 2.96 13.93
CA SER A 6 14.21 2.13 13.97
C SER A 6 12.97 2.91 14.46
N TRP A 7 13.11 3.86 15.37
CA TRP A 7 12.01 4.66 15.91
C TRP A 7 11.61 5.84 15.02
N ILE A 8 12.60 6.45 14.36
CA ILE A 8 12.37 7.71 13.64
C ILE A 8 12.18 7.51 12.13
N TYR A 9 12.56 6.33 11.59
CA TYR A 9 12.57 6.11 10.14
C TYR A 9 11.23 6.40 9.48
N ALA A 10 10.15 5.77 9.94
CA ALA A 10 8.85 5.92 9.30
C ALA A 10 8.32 7.37 9.35
N PRO A 11 8.24 8.04 10.54
CA PRO A 11 7.79 9.42 10.57
C PRO A 11 8.75 10.38 9.83
N ALA A 12 10.07 10.19 9.92
CA ALA A 12 11.03 11.05 9.23
C ALA A 12 10.95 10.87 7.71
N PHE A 13 10.77 9.64 7.23
CA PHE A 13 10.59 9.35 5.81
C PHE A 13 9.31 10.02 5.29
N LEU A 14 8.16 9.75 5.90
CA LEU A 14 6.89 10.29 5.43
C LEU A 14 6.86 11.82 5.51
N LEU A 15 7.11 12.37 6.68
CA LEU A 15 7.01 13.83 6.92
C LEU A 15 8.11 14.61 6.18
N GLY A 16 9.32 14.04 6.07
CA GLY A 16 10.42 14.68 5.36
C GLY A 16 10.14 14.83 3.86
N PHE A 17 9.71 13.75 3.20
CA PHE A 17 9.37 13.78 1.77
C PHE A 17 8.11 14.60 1.49
N LEU A 18 7.04 14.48 2.29
CA LEU A 18 5.83 15.28 2.12
C LEU A 18 6.07 16.75 2.43
N GLY A 19 6.80 17.08 3.50
CA GLY A 19 7.14 18.45 3.85
C GLY A 19 7.95 19.13 2.75
N TYR A 20 8.93 18.41 2.16
CA TYR A 20 9.68 18.95 1.03
C TYR A 20 8.80 19.08 -0.22
N GLY A 21 7.92 18.13 -0.51
CA GLY A 21 6.98 18.21 -1.63
C GLY A 21 5.98 19.38 -1.52
N LEU A 22 5.52 19.68 -0.31
CA LEU A 22 4.70 20.88 -0.04
C LEU A 22 5.46 22.17 -0.27
N TRP A 23 6.76 22.18 0.03
CA TRP A 23 7.63 23.35 -0.19
C TRP A 23 8.08 23.50 -1.65
N GLN A 24 8.33 22.37 -2.36
CA GLN A 24 8.83 22.33 -3.73
C GLN A 24 7.96 21.42 -4.61
N PRO A 25 6.74 21.84 -5.01
CA PRO A 25 5.79 20.98 -5.72
C PRO A 25 6.30 20.52 -7.11
N ASP A 26 7.23 21.24 -7.74
CA ASP A 26 7.80 20.86 -9.03
C ASP A 26 8.75 19.65 -8.94
N SER A 27 9.12 19.21 -7.73
CA SER A 27 10.09 18.14 -7.50
C SER A 27 9.48 16.76 -7.22
N LEU A 28 8.15 16.57 -7.28
CA LEU A 28 7.46 15.38 -6.78
C LEU A 28 7.95 14.08 -7.42
N ILE A 29 8.21 14.07 -8.74
CA ILE A 29 8.73 12.89 -9.45
C ILE A 29 10.13 12.54 -8.94
N LEU A 30 11.01 13.54 -8.81
CA LEU A 30 12.36 13.36 -8.27
C LEU A 30 12.32 12.86 -6.83
N LEU A 31 11.42 13.42 -6.00
CA LEU A 31 11.22 12.98 -4.62
C LEU A 31 10.77 11.52 -4.55
N PHE A 32 9.85 11.10 -5.41
CA PHE A 32 9.45 9.69 -5.48
C PHE A 32 10.63 8.77 -5.82
N VAL A 33 11.43 9.12 -6.82
CA VAL A 33 12.62 8.33 -7.20
C VAL A 33 13.62 8.25 -6.04
N ILE A 34 13.89 9.39 -5.38
CA ILE A 34 14.79 9.42 -4.20
C ILE A 34 14.20 8.58 -3.06
N ALA A 35 12.89 8.65 -2.81
CA ALA A 35 12.22 7.87 -1.78
C ALA A 35 12.37 6.36 -2.02
N VAL A 36 12.21 5.90 -3.27
CA VAL A 36 12.46 4.49 -3.63
C VAL A 36 13.89 4.09 -3.31
N VAL A 37 14.88 4.90 -3.70
CA VAL A 37 16.30 4.64 -3.41
C VAL A 37 16.55 4.60 -1.90
N VAL A 38 16.06 5.58 -1.15
CA VAL A 38 16.20 5.64 0.31
C VAL A 38 15.55 4.43 0.98
N SER A 39 14.36 4.00 0.52
CA SER A 39 13.69 2.79 1.02
C SER A 39 14.58 1.56 0.85
N PHE A 40 15.12 1.33 -0.35
CA PHE A 40 16.01 0.19 -0.60
C PHE A 40 17.29 0.23 0.24
N LEU A 41 17.91 1.40 0.38
CA LEU A 41 19.13 1.55 1.19
C LEU A 41 18.85 1.29 2.68
N ALA A 42 17.72 1.77 3.18
CA ALA A 42 17.29 1.56 4.56
C ALA A 42 17.04 0.08 4.85
N GLU A 43 16.37 -0.63 3.94
CA GLU A 43 16.11 -2.07 4.04
C GLU A 43 17.39 -2.90 4.04
N GLN A 44 18.40 -2.51 3.27
CA GLN A 44 19.71 -3.18 3.30
C GLN A 44 20.47 -2.92 4.59
N TRP A 45 20.39 -1.70 5.12
CA TRP A 45 21.15 -1.30 6.30
C TRP A 45 20.52 -1.75 7.63
N LEU A 46 19.17 -1.76 7.69
CA LEU A 46 18.37 -2.06 8.89
C LEU A 46 17.23 -3.03 8.59
N PRO A 47 17.51 -4.24 8.09
CA PRO A 47 16.46 -5.18 7.71
C PRO A 47 15.71 -5.73 8.92
N TYR A 48 14.36 -5.81 8.81
CA TYR A 48 13.53 -6.59 9.72
C TYR A 48 13.82 -8.08 9.56
N GLU A 49 13.79 -8.59 8.34
CA GLU A 49 14.14 -9.99 8.02
C GLU A 49 15.22 -10.01 6.91
N PRO A 50 16.49 -10.33 7.25
CA PRO A 50 17.59 -10.28 6.28
C PRO A 50 17.38 -11.18 5.04
N GLN A 51 16.62 -12.28 5.17
CA GLN A 51 16.34 -13.18 4.04
C GLN A 51 15.42 -12.53 3.00
N TRP A 52 14.56 -11.59 3.41
CA TRP A 52 13.68 -10.88 2.47
C TRP A 52 14.42 -9.92 1.54
N ASN A 53 15.66 -9.55 1.86
CA ASN A 53 16.52 -8.78 0.94
C ASN A 53 17.08 -9.62 -0.20
N ARG A 54 16.95 -10.95 -0.14
CA ARG A 54 17.35 -11.86 -1.22
C ARG A 54 16.19 -12.08 -2.18
N SER A 55 16.46 -11.91 -3.49
CA SER A 55 15.45 -12.14 -4.52
C SER A 55 15.10 -13.64 -4.61
N LEU A 56 13.81 -13.91 -4.74
CA LEU A 56 13.25 -15.23 -5.03
C LEU A 56 12.96 -15.42 -6.54
N GLY A 57 13.65 -14.66 -7.43
CA GLY A 57 13.35 -14.62 -8.86
C GLY A 57 12.24 -13.64 -9.24
N ASP A 58 11.76 -12.86 -8.28
CA ASP A 58 10.58 -12.01 -8.34
C ASP A 58 10.83 -10.58 -8.85
N ARG A 59 12.09 -10.11 -8.92
CA ARG A 59 12.43 -8.72 -9.25
C ARG A 59 11.82 -8.24 -10.56
N ARG A 60 11.92 -9.04 -11.64
CA ARG A 60 11.37 -8.67 -12.95
C ARG A 60 9.85 -8.48 -12.88
N ARG A 61 9.16 -9.43 -12.24
CA ARG A 61 7.71 -9.37 -12.03
C ARG A 61 7.30 -8.11 -11.27
N ASP A 62 7.93 -7.87 -10.12
CA ASP A 62 7.60 -6.75 -9.26
C ASP A 62 7.86 -5.41 -9.95
N THR A 63 8.98 -5.31 -10.69
CA THR A 63 9.29 -4.11 -11.49
C THR A 63 8.25 -3.87 -12.60
N LEU A 64 7.81 -4.91 -13.31
CA LEU A 64 6.79 -4.75 -14.35
C LEU A 64 5.44 -4.30 -13.76
N HIS A 65 5.01 -4.90 -12.64
CA HIS A 65 3.80 -4.45 -11.95
C HIS A 65 3.91 -2.98 -11.52
N ALA A 66 5.01 -2.59 -10.89
CA ALA A 66 5.23 -1.22 -10.44
C ALA A 66 5.20 -0.24 -11.64
N LEU A 67 5.93 -0.52 -12.72
CA LEU A 67 5.96 0.34 -13.89
C LEU A 67 4.58 0.52 -14.52
N VAL A 68 3.81 -0.57 -14.67
CA VAL A 68 2.46 -0.48 -15.22
C VAL A 68 1.53 0.29 -14.31
N ASN A 69 1.55 0.02 -13.00
CA ASN A 69 0.68 0.69 -12.05
C ASN A 69 1.01 2.18 -11.90
N GLU A 70 2.29 2.55 -11.84
CA GLU A 70 2.69 3.97 -11.82
C GLU A 70 2.37 4.69 -13.13
N SER A 71 2.43 3.99 -14.27
CA SER A 71 1.96 4.54 -15.54
C SER A 71 0.45 4.78 -15.54
N LEU A 72 -0.36 3.88 -14.95
CA LEU A 72 -1.80 4.09 -14.77
C LEU A 72 -2.10 5.27 -13.85
N ASN A 73 -1.35 5.42 -12.75
CA ASN A 73 -1.45 6.57 -11.86
C ASN A 73 -1.14 7.88 -12.59
N ALA A 74 -0.08 7.91 -13.41
CA ALA A 74 0.28 9.08 -14.21
C ALA A 74 -0.82 9.43 -15.23
N VAL A 75 -1.39 8.44 -15.93
CA VAL A 75 -2.53 8.65 -16.82
C VAL A 75 -3.74 9.20 -16.04
N GLY A 76 -4.02 8.66 -14.86
CA GLY A 76 -5.07 9.17 -13.97
C GLY A 76 -4.90 10.65 -13.65
N LEU A 77 -3.69 11.09 -13.30
CA LEU A 77 -3.38 12.51 -13.05
C LEU A 77 -3.54 13.39 -14.29
N LEU A 78 -3.18 12.88 -15.48
CA LEU A 78 -3.32 13.63 -16.73
C LEU A 78 -4.78 13.87 -17.10
N ILE A 79 -5.67 12.91 -16.88
CA ILE A 79 -7.09 13.04 -17.21
C ILE A 79 -7.92 13.71 -16.10
N LEU A 80 -7.38 13.83 -14.89
CA LEU A 80 -8.08 14.33 -13.70
C LEU A 80 -8.72 15.71 -13.92
N PRO A 81 -8.05 16.74 -14.50
CA PRO A 81 -8.68 18.04 -14.72
C PRO A 81 -9.92 17.99 -15.60
N GLY A 82 -9.89 17.13 -16.64
CA GLY A 82 -11.04 16.91 -17.51
C GLY A 82 -12.19 16.20 -16.78
N LEU A 83 -11.87 15.20 -15.94
CA LEU A 83 -12.89 14.50 -15.14
C LEU A 83 -13.53 15.45 -14.12
N THR A 84 -12.75 16.20 -13.39
CA THR A 84 -13.28 17.16 -12.41
C THR A 84 -14.14 18.24 -13.09
N ALA A 85 -13.73 18.74 -14.26
CA ALA A 85 -14.52 19.72 -15.00
C ALA A 85 -15.89 19.17 -15.47
N LEU A 86 -15.99 17.85 -15.68
CA LEU A 86 -17.23 17.23 -16.15
C LEU A 86 -18.21 16.87 -15.03
N VAL A 87 -17.70 16.46 -13.84
CA VAL A 87 -18.53 15.82 -12.82
C VAL A 87 -18.45 16.45 -11.43
N ALA A 88 -17.52 17.37 -11.18
CA ALA A 88 -17.36 17.97 -9.86
C ALA A 88 -18.54 18.88 -9.50
N PHE A 89 -18.92 18.84 -8.24
CA PHE A 89 -19.86 19.82 -7.67
C PHE A 89 -19.12 21.16 -7.46
N GLU A 90 -19.62 22.22 -8.03
CA GLU A 90 -18.99 23.53 -7.97
C GLU A 90 -18.89 24.06 -6.53
N GLY A 91 -17.74 24.66 -6.22
CA GLY A 91 -17.52 25.43 -4.99
C GLY A 91 -17.42 24.61 -3.69
N ILE A 92 -17.37 23.27 -3.74
CA ILE A 92 -17.30 22.45 -2.52
C ILE A 92 -15.86 22.29 -2.01
N TRP A 93 -14.87 22.20 -2.90
CA TRP A 93 -13.48 22.06 -2.47
C TRP A 93 -12.99 23.28 -1.70
N PRO A 94 -12.38 23.14 -0.52
CA PRO A 94 -11.97 24.26 0.34
C PRO A 94 -10.66 24.90 -0.16
N ARG A 95 -10.69 25.55 -1.34
CA ARG A 95 -9.52 26.18 -1.97
C ARG A 95 -8.85 27.27 -1.14
N GLY A 96 -9.58 27.84 -0.17
CA GLY A 96 -9.05 28.84 0.76
C GLY A 96 -8.22 28.27 1.91
N TRP A 97 -8.22 26.95 2.09
CA TRP A 97 -7.39 26.32 3.11
C TRP A 97 -5.92 26.25 2.69
N PRO A 98 -4.97 26.25 3.66
CA PRO A 98 -3.57 25.95 3.39
C PRO A 98 -3.42 24.59 2.65
N LEU A 99 -2.44 24.50 1.78
CA LEU A 99 -2.24 23.30 0.93
C LEU A 99 -2.08 22.01 1.74
N TRP A 100 -1.41 22.06 2.91
CA TRP A 100 -1.25 20.90 3.78
C TRP A 100 -2.58 20.42 4.39
N GLU A 101 -3.53 21.32 4.67
CA GLU A 101 -4.87 20.94 5.17
C GLU A 101 -5.69 20.29 4.07
N GLN A 102 -5.63 20.84 2.85
CA GLN A 102 -6.26 20.24 1.67
C GLN A 102 -5.69 18.84 1.40
N LEU A 103 -4.36 18.67 1.50
CA LEU A 103 -3.71 17.36 1.37
C LEU A 103 -4.15 16.38 2.47
N LEU A 104 -4.22 16.82 3.73
CA LEU A 104 -4.67 15.98 4.83
C LEU A 104 -6.12 15.49 4.61
N MET A 105 -7.01 16.39 4.22
CA MET A 105 -8.39 16.04 3.86
C MET A 105 -8.41 15.02 2.71
N ALA A 106 -7.61 15.25 1.65
CA ALA A 106 -7.50 14.34 0.53
C ALA A 106 -6.99 12.94 0.94
N ILE A 107 -5.97 12.89 1.81
CA ILE A 107 -5.44 11.62 2.36
C ILE A 107 -6.53 10.87 3.13
N VAL A 108 -7.28 11.53 4.02
CA VAL A 108 -8.32 10.86 4.83
C VAL A 108 -9.44 10.29 3.95
N LEU A 109 -9.89 11.06 2.97
CA LEU A 109 -10.97 10.62 2.05
C LEU A 109 -10.50 9.51 1.11
N ALA A 110 -9.29 9.63 0.54
CA ALA A 110 -8.73 8.58 -0.30
C ALA A 110 -8.49 7.29 0.49
N ASP A 111 -7.96 7.40 1.71
CA ASP A 111 -7.70 6.27 2.60
C ASP A 111 -9.00 5.51 2.93
N ALA A 112 -10.09 6.21 3.21
CA ALA A 112 -11.40 5.60 3.42
C ALA A 112 -11.84 4.78 2.21
N GLY A 113 -11.80 5.37 1.01
CA GLY A 113 -12.22 4.70 -0.22
C GLY A 113 -11.35 3.49 -0.57
N ILE A 114 -10.03 3.64 -0.49
CA ILE A 114 -9.05 2.57 -0.75
C ILE A 114 -9.23 1.44 0.27
N THR A 115 -9.36 1.76 1.57
CA THR A 115 -9.55 0.76 2.63
C THR A 115 -10.84 -0.04 2.44
N LEU A 116 -11.95 0.62 2.08
CA LEU A 116 -13.22 -0.07 1.82
C LEU A 116 -13.11 -0.98 0.58
N MET A 117 -12.45 -0.55 -0.50
CA MET A 117 -12.21 -1.41 -1.67
C MET A 117 -11.30 -2.58 -1.32
N HIS A 118 -10.25 -2.34 -0.53
CA HIS A 118 -9.34 -3.36 -0.05
C HIS A 118 -10.06 -4.40 0.83
N TYR A 119 -10.87 -3.95 1.80
CA TYR A 119 -11.73 -4.83 2.61
C TYR A 119 -12.69 -5.64 1.75
N ALA A 120 -13.38 -4.99 0.79
CA ALA A 120 -14.27 -5.66 -0.14
C ALA A 120 -13.53 -6.72 -0.98
N SER A 121 -12.27 -6.47 -1.34
CA SER A 121 -11.45 -7.40 -2.11
C SER A 121 -11.16 -8.71 -1.37
N HIS A 122 -11.17 -8.70 -0.04
CA HIS A 122 -11.09 -9.92 0.77
C HIS A 122 -12.43 -10.63 1.01
N ARG A 123 -13.56 -9.99 0.71
CA ARG A 123 -14.92 -10.54 0.93
C ARG A 123 -15.59 -10.96 -0.37
N VAL A 124 -15.23 -10.34 -1.48
CA VAL A 124 -15.86 -10.56 -2.78
C VAL A 124 -14.93 -11.33 -3.71
N ARG A 125 -15.28 -12.58 -4.01
CA ARG A 125 -14.40 -13.52 -4.75
C ARG A 125 -13.81 -12.96 -6.06
N PRO A 126 -14.54 -12.29 -6.97
CA PRO A 126 -13.92 -11.69 -8.16
C PRO A 126 -12.86 -10.64 -7.82
N LEU A 127 -13.08 -9.80 -6.81
CA LEU A 127 -12.12 -8.79 -6.37
C LEU A 127 -10.89 -9.45 -5.73
N TRP A 128 -11.09 -10.49 -4.90
CA TRP A 128 -10.00 -11.27 -4.33
C TRP A 128 -9.08 -11.84 -5.40
N ARG A 129 -9.63 -12.37 -6.49
CA ARG A 129 -8.81 -12.95 -7.56
C ARG A 129 -7.84 -11.93 -8.18
N LEU A 130 -8.25 -10.68 -8.31
CA LEU A 130 -7.39 -9.58 -8.76
C LEU A 130 -6.39 -9.19 -7.65
N HIS A 131 -6.87 -9.10 -6.40
CA HIS A 131 -6.06 -8.71 -5.25
C HIS A 131 -5.06 -9.80 -4.83
N ALA A 132 -5.33 -11.06 -5.09
CA ALA A 132 -4.45 -12.19 -4.84
C ALA A 132 -3.06 -12.04 -5.49
N VAL A 133 -2.94 -11.30 -6.59
CA VAL A 133 -1.64 -10.94 -7.18
C VAL A 133 -0.78 -10.20 -6.15
N HIS A 134 -1.34 -9.25 -5.42
CA HIS A 134 -0.66 -8.51 -4.36
C HIS A 134 -0.28 -9.41 -3.18
N HIS A 135 -1.14 -10.33 -2.78
CA HIS A 135 -0.89 -11.30 -1.72
C HIS A 135 0.06 -12.44 -2.09
N SER A 136 0.41 -12.60 -3.37
CA SER A 136 1.28 -13.69 -3.83
C SER A 136 2.75 -13.54 -3.45
N VAL A 137 3.12 -12.44 -2.81
CA VAL A 137 4.50 -12.14 -2.37
C VAL A 137 4.92 -13.10 -1.25
N GLN A 138 6.15 -13.64 -1.35
CA GLN A 138 6.75 -14.52 -0.34
C GLN A 138 7.83 -13.81 0.48
N ARG A 139 8.05 -12.54 0.22
CA ARG A 139 8.91 -11.63 0.97
C ARG A 139 8.31 -10.22 0.89
N LEU A 140 8.47 -9.42 1.93
CA LEU A 140 8.06 -8.02 1.91
C LEU A 140 9.28 -7.11 1.82
N TYR A 141 9.18 -6.13 0.95
CA TYR A 141 10.06 -4.97 0.83
C TYR A 141 9.26 -3.84 0.19
N GLY A 142 9.61 -2.58 0.44
CA GLY A 142 8.74 -1.44 0.10
C GLY A 142 8.20 -1.43 -1.31
N PHE A 143 8.96 -1.93 -2.27
CA PHE A 143 8.56 -2.00 -3.68
C PHE A 143 7.39 -2.97 -3.94
N ASN A 144 7.14 -3.97 -3.06
CA ASN A 144 5.96 -4.84 -3.16
C ASN A 144 4.64 -4.06 -3.00
N GLY A 145 4.66 -2.91 -2.31
CA GLY A 145 3.49 -2.04 -2.19
C GLY A 145 2.98 -1.53 -3.54
N LEU A 146 3.87 -1.39 -4.51
CA LEU A 146 3.55 -0.96 -5.87
C LEU A 146 3.09 -2.11 -6.78
N MET A 147 3.19 -3.37 -6.29
CA MET A 147 2.84 -4.57 -7.04
C MET A 147 1.37 -4.92 -6.86
N LYS A 148 0.55 -4.69 -7.88
CA LYS A 148 -0.88 -5.04 -7.93
C LYS A 148 -1.27 -5.47 -9.34
N HIS A 149 -2.36 -6.23 -9.46
CA HIS A 149 -2.99 -6.43 -10.76
C HIS A 149 -3.50 -5.09 -11.31
N PRO A 150 -3.24 -4.71 -12.59
CA PRO A 150 -3.63 -3.40 -13.12
C PRO A 150 -5.12 -3.07 -12.97
N LEU A 151 -6.00 -4.04 -13.18
CA LEU A 151 -7.45 -3.84 -12.95
C LEU A 151 -7.76 -3.58 -11.47
N HIS A 152 -7.06 -4.23 -10.54
CA HIS A 152 -7.25 -3.97 -9.13
C HIS A 152 -6.75 -2.57 -8.75
N GLN A 153 -5.61 -2.15 -9.31
CA GLN A 153 -5.09 -0.79 -9.16
C GLN A 153 -6.11 0.26 -9.61
N VAL A 154 -6.75 0.06 -10.77
CA VAL A 154 -7.80 0.99 -11.25
C VAL A 154 -9.00 1.02 -10.31
N LEU A 155 -9.46 -0.12 -9.79
CA LEU A 155 -10.58 -0.18 -8.84
C LEU A 155 -10.27 0.54 -7.53
N GLU A 156 -9.10 0.30 -6.94
CA GLU A 156 -8.67 1.00 -5.71
C GLU A 156 -8.49 2.50 -5.95
N ALA A 157 -7.83 2.88 -7.04
CA ALA A 157 -7.64 4.28 -7.40
C ALA A 157 -9.00 4.98 -7.62
N THR A 158 -9.95 4.32 -8.29
CA THR A 158 -11.31 4.85 -8.47
C THR A 158 -12.01 5.02 -7.13
N ALA A 159 -11.97 4.02 -6.25
CA ALA A 159 -12.60 4.11 -4.93
C ALA A 159 -12.03 5.24 -4.06
N GLY A 160 -10.71 5.46 -4.12
CA GLY A 160 -10.05 6.54 -3.39
C GLY A 160 -10.24 7.92 -4.00
N LEU A 161 -10.22 8.02 -5.33
CA LEU A 161 -10.23 9.32 -6.02
C LEU A 161 -11.63 9.81 -6.36
N LEU A 162 -12.62 8.93 -6.56
CA LEU A 162 -13.97 9.34 -6.98
C LEU A 162 -14.59 10.38 -6.04
N PRO A 163 -14.59 10.20 -4.70
CA PRO A 163 -15.10 11.24 -3.80
C PRO A 163 -14.38 12.58 -3.97
N LEU A 164 -13.07 12.55 -4.16
CA LEU A 164 -12.25 13.74 -4.35
C LEU A 164 -12.53 14.45 -5.69
N ILE A 165 -12.74 13.68 -6.76
CA ILE A 165 -13.11 14.20 -8.07
C ILE A 165 -14.47 14.91 -7.99
N LEU A 166 -15.44 14.29 -7.32
CA LEU A 166 -16.77 14.87 -7.11
C LEU A 166 -16.72 16.16 -6.29
N LEU A 167 -15.80 16.25 -5.34
CA LEU A 167 -15.56 17.47 -4.55
C LEU A 167 -14.75 18.54 -5.30
N GLY A 168 -14.20 18.23 -6.45
CA GLY A 168 -13.43 19.18 -7.27
C GLY A 168 -11.97 19.37 -6.83
N ILE A 169 -11.28 18.25 -6.46
CA ILE A 169 -9.87 18.27 -6.05
C ILE A 169 -9.00 19.00 -7.08
N PRO A 170 -8.15 19.96 -6.66
CA PRO A 170 -7.17 20.59 -7.52
C PRO A 170 -6.03 19.63 -7.92
N LEU A 171 -5.44 19.89 -9.08
CA LEU A 171 -4.38 19.03 -9.61
C LEU A 171 -3.13 18.97 -8.72
N ASP A 172 -2.72 20.10 -8.14
CA ASP A 172 -1.59 20.20 -7.22
C ASP A 172 -1.79 19.35 -5.96
N VAL A 173 -2.99 19.38 -5.37
CA VAL A 173 -3.36 18.52 -4.23
C VAL A 173 -3.36 17.04 -4.65
N ALA A 174 -3.88 16.72 -5.83
CA ALA A 174 -3.91 15.34 -6.34
C ALA A 174 -2.50 14.79 -6.63
N GLN A 175 -1.58 15.61 -7.11
CA GLN A 175 -0.18 15.25 -7.32
C GLN A 175 0.53 14.99 -5.98
N LEU A 176 0.33 15.84 -4.97
CA LEU A 176 0.83 15.61 -3.62
C LEU A 176 0.23 14.36 -2.97
N LEU A 177 -1.06 14.10 -3.18
CA LEU A 177 -1.73 12.88 -2.73
C LEU A 177 -1.11 11.64 -3.39
N ALA A 178 -0.81 11.68 -4.69
CA ALA A 178 -0.15 10.58 -5.38
C ALA A 178 1.24 10.29 -4.78
N LEU A 179 2.04 11.32 -4.49
CA LEU A 179 3.30 11.16 -3.76
C LEU A 179 3.05 10.54 -2.37
N ALA A 180 2.08 11.07 -1.61
CA ALA A 180 1.76 10.58 -0.27
C ALA A 180 1.41 9.08 -0.27
N ILE A 181 0.55 8.65 -1.21
CA ILE A 181 0.18 7.23 -1.38
C ILE A 181 1.40 6.37 -1.71
N SER A 182 2.24 6.82 -2.63
CA SER A 182 3.45 6.06 -3.02
C SER A 182 4.44 5.93 -1.84
N LEU A 183 4.67 7.00 -1.08
CA LEU A 183 5.49 6.96 0.14
C LEU A 183 4.91 6.01 1.19
N GLN A 184 3.61 6.05 1.37
CA GLN A 184 2.90 5.18 2.31
C GLN A 184 3.00 3.71 1.91
N LEU A 185 2.84 3.37 0.62
CA LEU A 185 2.99 2.02 0.11
C LEU A 185 4.42 1.48 0.32
N LEU A 186 5.45 2.33 0.12
CA LEU A 186 6.84 1.98 0.42
C LEU A 186 7.04 1.69 1.91
N LEU A 187 6.45 2.47 2.82
CA LEU A 187 6.53 2.25 4.27
C LEU A 187 5.72 1.03 4.73
N GLN A 188 4.53 0.84 4.17
CA GLN A 188 3.60 -0.22 4.56
C GLN A 188 4.16 -1.62 4.26
N HIS A 189 4.92 -1.77 3.18
CA HIS A 189 5.52 -3.05 2.76
C HIS A 189 7.00 -3.15 3.10
N SER A 190 7.58 -2.14 3.72
CA SER A 190 9.01 -2.06 4.01
C SER A 190 9.55 -3.23 4.82
N ASN A 191 10.76 -3.68 4.44
CA ASN A 191 11.58 -4.60 5.24
C ASN A 191 12.46 -3.90 6.27
N VAL A 192 12.28 -2.61 6.54
CA VAL A 192 13.00 -1.92 7.62
C VAL A 192 12.50 -2.41 8.98
N ASP A 193 13.41 -2.65 9.92
CA ASP A 193 13.08 -2.97 11.33
C ASP A 193 12.58 -1.73 12.06
N MET A 194 11.33 -1.36 11.80
CA MET A 194 10.67 -0.20 12.39
C MET A 194 10.11 -0.50 13.76
N ARG A 195 10.23 0.45 14.69
CA ARG A 195 9.59 0.44 16.00
C ARG A 195 8.57 1.56 16.06
N LEU A 196 7.30 1.24 16.25
CA LEU A 196 6.23 2.23 16.17
C LEU A 196 5.75 2.72 17.55
N GLY A 197 5.93 1.93 18.62
CA GLY A 197 5.33 2.27 19.91
C GLY A 197 3.83 2.58 19.77
N PRO A 198 3.33 3.71 20.31
CA PRO A 198 1.93 4.12 20.17
C PRO A 198 1.49 4.39 18.74
N LEU A 199 2.40 4.77 17.83
CA LEU A 199 2.06 5.05 16.42
C LEU A 199 1.47 3.83 15.70
N ARG A 200 1.69 2.61 16.19
CA ARG A 200 1.05 1.40 15.67
C ARG A 200 -0.48 1.41 15.74
N TRP A 201 -1.04 2.23 16.63
CA TRP A 201 -2.49 2.39 16.75
C TRP A 201 -3.06 3.40 15.76
N VAL A 202 -2.19 4.22 15.17
CA VAL A 202 -2.58 5.29 14.22
C VAL A 202 -2.27 4.91 12.79
N PHE A 203 -1.05 4.43 12.52
CA PHE A 203 -0.54 4.23 11.16
C PHE A 203 -0.44 2.75 10.76
N ALA A 204 -0.88 2.46 9.53
CA ALA A 204 -0.82 1.15 8.91
C ALA A 204 0.56 0.84 8.28
N TRP A 205 1.67 1.21 8.96
CA TRP A 205 3.02 0.93 8.48
C TRP A 205 3.41 -0.54 8.63
N ALA A 206 4.53 -0.94 8.03
CA ALA A 206 4.95 -2.34 7.89
C ALA A 206 4.81 -3.22 9.15
N PRO A 207 5.15 -2.80 10.39
CA PRO A 207 4.95 -3.65 11.56
C PRO A 207 3.50 -4.08 11.80
N VAL A 208 2.52 -3.29 11.33
CA VAL A 208 1.09 -3.58 11.42
C VAL A 208 0.62 -4.33 10.17
N HIS A 209 0.94 -3.80 8.99
CA HIS A 209 0.43 -4.34 7.71
C HIS A 209 1.00 -5.72 7.36
N ARG A 210 2.17 -6.12 7.87
CA ARG A 210 2.72 -7.47 7.65
C ARG A 210 1.74 -8.58 8.04
N PHE A 211 0.93 -8.38 9.09
CA PHE A 211 -0.08 -9.35 9.51
C PHE A 211 -1.17 -9.55 8.45
N HIS A 212 -1.44 -8.53 7.63
CA HIS A 212 -2.35 -8.62 6.51
C HIS A 212 -1.87 -9.62 5.44
N HIS A 213 -0.56 -9.73 5.22
CA HIS A 213 0.03 -10.63 4.23
C HIS A 213 0.27 -12.06 4.72
N MET A 214 -0.23 -12.44 5.91
CA MET A 214 -0.11 -13.80 6.42
C MET A 214 -0.85 -14.80 5.53
N LYS A 215 -0.20 -15.94 5.23
CA LYS A 215 -0.76 -17.01 4.39
C LYS A 215 -1.80 -17.89 5.08
N TYR A 216 -2.13 -17.65 6.34
CA TYR A 216 -2.93 -18.53 7.20
C TYR A 216 -4.44 -18.25 7.10
N GLY A 217 -4.96 -18.15 5.91
CA GLY A 217 -6.37 -17.95 5.64
C GLY A 217 -6.92 -16.66 6.24
N ARG A 218 -8.01 -16.77 6.97
CA ARG A 218 -8.67 -15.60 7.57
C ARG A 218 -7.80 -14.83 8.58
N ALA A 219 -6.68 -15.38 9.04
CA ALA A 219 -5.76 -14.64 9.89
C ALA A 219 -5.11 -13.45 9.18
N GLY A 220 -5.01 -13.47 7.84
CA GLY A 220 -4.61 -12.33 7.02
C GLY A 220 -5.73 -11.34 6.71
N ASP A 221 -7.00 -11.63 7.07
CA ASP A 221 -8.15 -10.72 6.87
C ASP A 221 -8.20 -9.61 7.94
N VAL A 222 -7.11 -8.89 8.11
CA VAL A 222 -6.87 -7.85 9.14
C VAL A 222 -6.09 -6.68 8.54
N ASN A 223 -6.14 -5.50 9.17
CA ASN A 223 -5.30 -4.34 8.85
C ASN A 223 -5.37 -3.90 7.37
N PHE A 224 -6.58 -3.57 6.91
CA PHE A 224 -6.86 -3.16 5.53
C PHE A 224 -6.51 -1.70 5.25
N GLY A 225 -6.36 -0.86 6.28
CA GLY A 225 -6.04 0.56 6.16
C GLY A 225 -4.79 0.81 5.33
N LEU A 226 -4.84 1.83 4.45
CA LEU A 226 -3.65 2.26 3.72
C LEU A 226 -2.78 3.17 4.59
N PHE A 227 -3.32 4.31 5.04
CA PHE A 227 -2.61 5.25 5.92
C PHE A 227 -2.89 4.98 7.39
N PHE A 228 -4.17 4.91 7.76
CA PHE A 228 -4.61 4.94 9.14
C PHE A 228 -5.32 3.66 9.57
N ASN A 229 -4.96 3.15 10.75
CA ASN A 229 -5.65 2.03 11.39
C ASN A 229 -7.04 2.41 11.91
N LEU A 230 -7.44 3.67 11.82
CA LEU A 230 -8.79 4.14 12.19
C LEU A 230 -9.87 3.31 11.51
N TRP A 231 -9.71 3.02 10.23
CA TRP A 231 -10.68 2.24 9.47
C TRP A 231 -10.76 0.79 9.95
N ASP A 232 -9.62 0.20 10.30
CA ASP A 232 -9.58 -1.14 10.87
C ASP A 232 -10.21 -1.21 12.26
N TRP A 233 -10.07 -0.17 13.07
CA TRP A 233 -10.79 -0.05 14.32
C TRP A 233 -12.31 0.01 14.10
N LEU A 234 -12.77 0.79 13.14
CA LEU A 234 -14.19 0.91 12.81
C LEU A 234 -14.75 -0.39 12.22
N LEU A 235 -13.96 -1.11 11.42
CA LEU A 235 -14.35 -2.38 10.79
C LEU A 235 -14.17 -3.59 11.73
N GLY A 236 -13.55 -3.42 12.89
CA GLY A 236 -13.23 -4.51 13.81
C GLY A 236 -12.14 -5.45 13.28
N THR A 237 -11.26 -4.96 12.40
CA THR A 237 -10.19 -5.73 11.73
C THR A 237 -8.80 -5.34 12.20
N ALA A 238 -8.67 -4.40 13.14
CA ALA A 238 -7.37 -4.02 13.70
C ALA A 238 -6.73 -5.18 14.47
N TYR A 239 -5.51 -5.56 14.08
CA TYR A 239 -4.79 -6.67 14.69
C TYR A 239 -3.30 -6.37 14.82
N TYR A 240 -2.71 -6.74 15.96
CA TYR A 240 -1.28 -6.64 16.21
C TYR A 240 -0.84 -7.61 17.31
N ARG A 241 0.27 -8.34 17.06
CA ARG A 241 0.90 -9.24 18.04
C ARG A 241 2.37 -8.84 18.21
N GLU A 242 2.68 -8.16 19.30
CA GLU A 242 4.03 -7.60 19.56
C GLU A 242 5.12 -8.67 19.63
N ARG A 243 4.79 -9.84 20.16
CA ARG A 243 5.75 -10.95 20.37
C ARG A 243 5.96 -11.82 19.13
N TYR A 244 5.08 -11.71 18.13
CA TYR A 244 5.21 -12.52 16.92
C TYR A 244 6.12 -11.81 15.91
N ARG A 245 7.21 -12.49 15.53
CA ARG A 245 8.11 -12.02 14.47
C ARG A 245 7.90 -12.88 13.24
N MET A 246 7.33 -12.28 12.19
CA MET A 246 7.19 -12.95 10.91
C MET A 246 8.56 -13.29 10.31
N GLY A 247 8.63 -14.48 9.73
CA GLY A 247 9.80 -14.99 9.04
C GLY A 247 9.51 -15.40 7.60
N PRO A 248 10.54 -15.92 6.91
CA PRO A 248 10.35 -16.57 5.63
C PRO A 248 9.34 -17.72 5.75
N GLY A 249 8.38 -17.77 4.84
CA GLY A 249 7.35 -18.80 4.84
C GLY A 249 6.06 -18.43 5.56
N ASP A 250 5.94 -17.24 6.19
CA ASP A 250 4.66 -16.78 6.77
C ASP A 250 3.79 -16.03 5.75
N LEU A 251 4.36 -15.64 4.61
CA LEU A 251 3.74 -14.82 3.59
C LEU A 251 3.23 -15.65 2.41
N GLY A 252 2.35 -15.05 1.61
CA GLY A 252 1.81 -15.63 0.40
C GLY A 252 0.34 -16.05 0.52
N ILE A 253 -0.12 -16.88 -0.40
CA ILE A 253 -1.50 -17.39 -0.43
C ILE A 253 -1.47 -18.86 -0.02
N GLY A 254 -1.86 -19.15 1.22
CA GLY A 254 -1.77 -20.51 1.79
C GLY A 254 -2.59 -21.54 1.04
N SER A 255 -3.76 -21.19 0.54
CA SER A 255 -4.61 -22.05 -0.30
C SER A 255 -4.15 -22.15 -1.76
N ARG A 256 -3.15 -21.38 -2.18
CA ARG A 256 -2.58 -21.36 -3.52
C ARG A 256 -1.04 -21.30 -3.48
N PRO A 257 -0.35 -22.31 -2.93
CA PRO A 257 1.12 -22.34 -2.86
C PRO A 257 1.79 -22.36 -4.27
N ASP A 258 1.04 -22.74 -5.28
CA ASP A 258 1.40 -22.79 -6.70
C ASP A 258 1.04 -21.49 -7.47
N PHE A 259 0.73 -20.41 -6.78
CA PHE A 259 0.37 -19.15 -7.44
C PHE A 259 1.47 -18.69 -8.39
N PRO A 260 1.14 -18.25 -9.61
CA PRO A 260 2.14 -17.91 -10.63
C PRO A 260 3.15 -16.88 -10.18
N VAL A 261 4.43 -17.06 -10.54
CA VAL A 261 5.51 -16.09 -10.24
C VAL A 261 5.77 -15.16 -11.42
N ASP A 262 5.38 -15.55 -12.64
CA ASP A 262 5.57 -14.74 -13.85
C ASP A 262 4.51 -13.67 -14.01
N TYR A 263 4.93 -12.45 -14.42
CA TYR A 263 4.05 -11.29 -14.61
C TYR A 263 2.86 -11.58 -15.53
N GLY A 264 3.12 -12.11 -16.74
CA GLY A 264 2.06 -12.40 -17.71
C GLY A 264 1.11 -13.51 -17.26
N ALA A 265 1.62 -14.48 -16.48
CA ALA A 265 0.80 -15.50 -15.87
C ALA A 265 -0.09 -14.93 -14.76
N GLN A 266 0.41 -14.01 -13.93
CA GLN A 266 -0.36 -13.30 -12.91
C GLN A 266 -1.47 -12.44 -13.48
N LEU A 267 -1.26 -11.78 -14.62
CA LEU A 267 -2.31 -11.03 -15.30
C LEU A 267 -3.48 -11.89 -15.77
N ARG A 268 -3.23 -13.15 -16.10
CA ARG A 268 -4.24 -14.10 -16.60
C ARG A 268 -4.88 -14.93 -15.49
N ASP A 269 -4.21 -15.09 -14.36
CA ASP A 269 -4.67 -15.97 -13.27
C ASP A 269 -6.06 -15.63 -12.75
N PRO A 270 -6.46 -14.35 -12.56
CA PRO A 270 -7.79 -13.98 -12.10
C PRO A 270 -8.93 -14.53 -12.97
N PHE A 271 -8.69 -14.80 -14.23
CA PHE A 271 -9.69 -15.22 -15.21
C PHE A 271 -9.72 -16.73 -15.45
N LYS A 272 -8.82 -17.49 -14.81
CA LYS A 272 -8.78 -18.95 -14.93
C LYS A 272 -9.67 -19.64 -13.91
N ALA A 273 -10.21 -20.80 -14.25
CA ALA A 273 -10.76 -21.72 -13.25
C ALA A 273 -9.61 -22.34 -12.47
N VAL A 274 -9.52 -22.08 -11.17
CA VAL A 274 -8.46 -22.57 -10.30
C VAL A 274 -9.06 -23.23 -9.06
N GLY A 275 -8.46 -24.34 -8.64
CA GLY A 275 -8.72 -24.99 -7.37
C GLY A 275 -8.02 -24.27 -6.20
N PHE A 276 -8.51 -24.50 -5.00
CA PHE A 276 -7.86 -24.07 -3.76
C PHE A 276 -7.51 -25.30 -2.93
N SER A 277 -6.30 -25.35 -2.41
CA SER A 277 -5.90 -26.34 -1.44
C SER A 277 -6.38 -25.96 -0.03
N LYS A 278 -6.27 -26.88 0.89
CA LYS A 278 -6.51 -26.59 2.31
C LYS A 278 -5.48 -25.57 2.80
N GLU A 279 -5.94 -24.56 3.51
CA GLU A 279 -5.07 -23.57 4.10
C GLU A 279 -4.21 -24.16 5.23
N PRO A 280 -2.96 -23.69 5.38
CA PRO A 280 -2.11 -24.11 6.48
C PRO A 280 -2.69 -23.65 7.82
N SER A 281 -2.44 -24.44 8.87
CA SER A 281 -2.86 -24.10 10.23
C SER A 281 -2.13 -22.86 10.74
N LEU A 282 -2.84 -22.05 11.51
CA LEU A 282 -2.25 -20.89 12.21
C LEU A 282 -1.16 -21.39 13.18
N PRO A 283 0.02 -20.76 13.20
CA PRO A 283 1.04 -21.02 14.22
C PRO A 283 0.51 -20.84 15.65
N ASP A 284 1.00 -21.62 16.60
CA ASP A 284 0.52 -21.60 17.98
C ASP A 284 0.70 -20.23 18.65
N ASP A 285 1.79 -19.52 18.34
CA ASP A 285 2.09 -18.16 18.84
C ASP A 285 1.10 -17.08 18.35
N LEU A 286 0.27 -17.40 17.36
CA LEU A 286 -0.75 -16.51 16.80
C LEU A 286 -2.18 -16.88 17.23
N ARG A 287 -2.35 -18.02 17.93
CA ARG A 287 -3.63 -18.49 18.47
C ARG A 287 -4.09 -17.75 19.73
#